data_e703ff88096f75a668c531c1e941e43d
#
_entry.id   e703ff88096f75a668c531c1e941e43d
#
_cell.length_a   1.000
_cell.length_b   1.000
_cell.length_c   1.000
_cell.angle_alpha   90.00
_cell.angle_beta   90.00
_cell.angle_gamma   90.00
#
_symmetry.space_group_name_H-M   'P 1'
#
loop_
_entity.id
_entity.type
_entity.pdbx_description
1 polymer ?
#
loop_
_entity_poly.entity_id
_entity_poly.type
_entity_poly.pdbx_seq_one_letter_code
_entity_poly.pdbx_strand_id
1 'polypeptide(L)'
;MRTDWQGVYLDGQTAARQAASVRLMREGLEITPAGGATRLWPYREVRQTQGFYAGEQVRLERGGELPETLLIPDPAFLESLHEVAPHVGARFHDPGRRRARLWWTIGAALSVVAVSAAIYVWGIPALAALAAPRVPVAWEENVGSSAIAYLAPPERRCSDPELRAAMDAIVERLVAPGPPPPYTLRVYVVNRPVVNALAVPGGSVVVFHGLLEQTRTPEELAGVLAHELQHVLRRHATRAVIQDVSTGLLLMALTGDVTGPLAYGLETARTLGQLRYSRRAEEEADVEGMKMLLAARVDPAGMIAFFETIQKDEGAEPKALTYLSTHPMAADRIARLKAMAAGWRGTAEPLLADRDWPALMKRC
;
A
#
# COMPACT_ATOMS: atom_id res chain seq x y z
N MET A 1 4.08 10.33 51.62
CA MET A 1 4.41 11.70 51.13
C MET A 1 5.63 12.18 51.88
N ARG A 2 6.73 12.44 51.18
CA ARG A 2 7.99 12.87 51.78
C ARG A 2 8.06 14.40 51.70
N THR A 3 8.10 15.07 52.83
CA THR A 3 8.17 16.54 52.92
C THR A 3 9.55 17.07 53.23
N ASP A 4 10.42 16.25 53.83
CA ASP A 4 11.73 16.63 54.26
C ASP A 4 12.83 16.03 53.38
N TRP A 5 13.73 16.88 52.90
CA TRP A 5 14.78 16.57 51.95
C TRP A 5 16.12 17.08 52.42
N GLN A 6 17.19 16.52 51.89
CA GLN A 6 18.56 17.03 52.13
C GLN A 6 19.06 17.66 50.83
N GLY A 7 19.72 18.78 50.95
CA GLY A 7 20.29 19.52 49.83
C GLY A 7 21.55 20.29 50.22
N VAL A 8 22.09 20.98 49.24
CA VAL A 8 23.19 21.91 49.41
C VAL A 8 22.72 23.32 49.10
N TYR A 9 22.88 24.21 50.07
CA TYR A 9 22.58 25.63 49.95
C TYR A 9 23.84 26.43 49.66
N LEU A 10 23.74 27.42 48.76
CA LEU A 10 24.74 28.42 48.44
C LEU A 10 24.07 29.80 48.60
N ASP A 11 24.72 30.71 49.33
CA ASP A 11 24.17 32.02 49.73
C ASP A 11 24.28 33.11 48.64
N GLY A 12 24.87 32.80 47.49
CA GLY A 12 25.12 33.74 46.40
C GLY A 12 26.23 34.78 46.69
N GLN A 13 26.77 34.81 47.88
CA GLN A 13 27.81 35.77 48.27
C GLN A 13 29.19 35.10 48.40
N THR A 14 29.18 33.83 48.80
CA THR A 14 30.38 33.04 48.99
C THR A 14 30.29 31.75 48.19
N ALA A 15 31.45 31.13 47.87
CA ALA A 15 31.48 29.80 47.22
C ALA A 15 31.25 28.65 48.23
N ALA A 16 30.90 28.94 49.46
CA ALA A 16 30.73 27.95 50.51
C ALA A 16 29.48 27.09 50.29
N ARG A 17 29.68 25.79 50.20
CA ARG A 17 28.59 24.81 50.10
C ARG A 17 28.13 24.42 51.50
N GLN A 18 26.91 24.73 51.86
CA GLN A 18 26.32 24.46 53.15
C GLN A 18 25.34 23.30 53.04
N ALA A 19 25.49 22.23 53.78
CA ALA A 19 24.47 21.21 53.89
C ALA A 19 23.19 21.84 54.46
N ALA A 20 22.03 21.54 53.88
CA ALA A 20 20.78 22.12 54.33
C ALA A 20 19.67 21.07 54.38
N SER A 21 18.80 21.14 55.37
CA SER A 21 17.53 20.46 55.36
C SER A 21 16.50 21.33 54.65
N VAL A 22 15.66 20.71 53.83
CA VAL A 22 14.66 21.38 53.00
C VAL A 22 13.33 20.76 53.32
N ARG A 23 12.36 21.56 53.74
CA ARG A 23 11.00 21.11 53.98
C ARG A 23 10.04 21.73 52.94
N LEU A 24 9.29 20.88 52.28
CA LEU A 24 8.21 21.30 51.39
C LEU A 24 7.03 21.81 52.18
N MET A 25 6.67 23.06 51.97
CA MET A 25 5.47 23.69 52.52
C MET A 25 4.48 24.00 51.39
N ARG A 26 3.25 24.30 51.72
CA ARG A 26 2.20 24.64 50.71
C ARG A 26 2.53 25.86 49.90
N GLU A 27 3.13 26.89 50.51
CA GLU A 27 3.37 28.20 49.88
C GLU A 27 4.85 28.44 49.52
N GLY A 28 5.77 27.55 49.91
CA GLY A 28 7.21 27.73 49.67
C GLY A 28 8.06 26.61 50.24
N LEU A 29 9.39 26.82 50.17
CA LEU A 29 10.43 25.94 50.71
C LEU A 29 10.96 26.52 52.01
N GLU A 30 10.94 25.74 53.07
CA GLU A 30 11.66 26.05 54.28
C GLU A 30 13.04 25.41 54.20
N ILE A 31 14.10 26.23 54.26
CA ILE A 31 15.48 25.82 54.07
C ILE A 31 16.25 26.16 55.35
N THR A 32 16.86 25.16 55.98
CA THR A 32 17.67 25.33 57.18
C THR A 32 19.10 24.89 56.90
N PRO A 33 20.02 25.84 56.57
CA PRO A 33 21.44 25.53 56.41
C PRO A 33 22.09 25.09 57.72
N ALA A 34 23.08 24.20 57.63
CA ALA A 34 23.84 23.77 58.82
C ALA A 34 24.55 24.98 59.47
N GLY A 35 24.17 25.29 60.71
CA GLY A 35 24.74 26.43 61.45
C GLY A 35 24.19 27.80 61.10
N GLY A 36 23.12 27.87 60.24
CA GLY A 36 22.46 29.11 59.78
C GLY A 36 21.03 29.24 60.22
N ALA A 37 20.46 30.43 60.03
CA ALA A 37 19.03 30.69 60.28
C ALA A 37 18.15 30.04 59.17
N THR A 38 16.98 29.57 59.58
CA THR A 38 15.95 29.05 58.67
C THR A 38 15.45 30.15 57.73
N ARG A 39 15.35 29.82 56.44
CA ARG A 39 14.88 30.73 55.37
C ARG A 39 13.64 30.16 54.72
N LEU A 40 12.69 31.04 54.44
CA LEU A 40 11.51 30.68 53.69
C LEU A 40 11.61 31.23 52.24
N TRP A 41 11.52 30.34 51.26
CA TRP A 41 11.50 30.70 49.86
C TRP A 41 10.09 30.53 49.29
N PRO A 42 9.32 31.58 49.10
CA PRO A 42 8.03 31.51 48.45
C PRO A 42 8.18 30.98 47.01
N TYR A 43 7.39 30.03 46.57
CA TYR A 43 7.52 29.42 45.24
C TYR A 43 7.48 30.45 44.11
N ARG A 44 6.78 31.57 44.29
CA ARG A 44 6.72 32.66 43.30
C ARG A 44 8.09 33.31 43.02
N GLU A 45 9.03 33.20 43.93
CA GLU A 45 10.37 33.79 43.84
C GLU A 45 11.42 32.77 43.38
N VAL A 46 11.06 31.51 43.32
CA VAL A 46 11.94 30.39 42.97
C VAL A 46 11.88 30.06 41.50
N ARG A 47 13.03 29.87 40.85
CA ARG A 47 13.18 29.36 39.49
C ARG A 47 13.91 28.04 39.51
N GLN A 48 13.43 27.07 38.72
CA GLN A 48 14.15 25.85 38.49
C GLN A 48 15.09 26.04 37.28
N THR A 49 16.37 25.73 37.45
CA THR A 49 17.39 25.90 36.41
C THR A 49 18.00 24.56 36.00
N GLN A 50 17.89 23.49 36.82
CA GLN A 50 18.26 22.10 36.49
C GLN A 50 17.23 21.11 37.06
N GLY A 51 17.32 19.85 36.64
CA GLY A 51 16.42 18.79 37.05
C GLY A 51 15.28 18.53 36.04
N PHE A 52 15.55 18.81 34.77
CA PHE A 52 14.60 18.57 33.67
C PHE A 52 14.73 17.16 33.10
N TYR A 53 15.87 16.50 33.32
CA TYR A 53 16.17 15.17 32.80
C TYR A 53 16.29 14.13 33.92
N ALA A 54 16.06 12.86 33.55
CA ALA A 54 16.17 11.76 34.51
C ALA A 54 17.60 11.63 35.08
N GLY A 55 17.71 11.53 36.41
CA GLY A 55 18.97 11.41 37.10
C GLY A 55 19.73 12.72 37.33
N GLU A 56 19.19 13.83 36.83
CA GLU A 56 19.76 15.16 37.05
C GLU A 56 19.37 15.69 38.45
N GLN A 57 20.32 16.32 39.17
CA GLN A 57 19.99 16.99 40.40
C GLN A 57 19.05 18.18 40.16
N VAL A 58 18.17 18.45 41.11
CA VAL A 58 17.28 19.60 41.04
C VAL A 58 18.02 20.82 41.52
N ARG A 59 18.12 21.87 40.69
CA ARG A 59 18.68 23.17 41.04
C ARG A 59 17.58 24.22 41.03
N LEU A 60 17.41 24.84 42.18
CA LEU A 60 16.47 25.94 42.41
C LEU A 60 17.26 27.20 42.78
N GLU A 61 16.84 28.32 42.21
CA GLU A 61 17.47 29.61 42.38
C GLU A 61 16.47 30.67 42.83
N ARG A 62 16.88 31.57 43.69
CA ARG A 62 16.15 32.73 44.19
C ARG A 62 17.00 33.96 44.12
N GLY A 63 16.47 35.08 43.62
CA GLY A 63 17.16 36.37 43.52
C GLY A 63 17.64 36.71 42.11
N GLY A 64 18.46 37.78 42.00
CA GLY A 64 18.92 38.38 40.75
C GLY A 64 20.28 37.91 40.25
N GLU A 65 21.27 38.83 40.10
CA GLU A 65 22.59 38.56 39.52
C GLU A 65 23.46 37.51 40.27
N LEU A 66 23.35 37.51 41.61
CA LEU A 66 24.00 36.50 42.47
C LEU A 66 22.92 35.73 43.25
N PRO A 67 22.25 34.74 42.58
CA PRO A 67 21.11 34.06 43.19
C PRO A 67 21.55 33.13 44.31
N GLU A 68 20.79 33.10 45.39
CA GLU A 68 20.81 31.99 46.33
C GLU A 68 20.46 30.72 45.59
N THR A 69 21.22 29.65 45.77
CA THR A 69 21.01 28.39 45.03
C THR A 69 20.82 27.23 46.01
N LEU A 70 19.83 26.38 45.68
CA LEU A 70 19.56 25.15 46.39
C LEU A 70 19.71 23.98 45.41
N LEU A 71 20.59 23.04 45.76
CA LEU A 71 20.84 21.80 44.99
C LEU A 71 20.26 20.63 45.76
N ILE A 72 19.35 19.86 45.14
CA ILE A 72 18.75 18.66 45.73
C ILE A 72 19.11 17.47 44.82
N PRO A 73 19.89 16.51 45.33
CA PRO A 73 20.39 15.39 44.54
C PRO A 73 19.29 14.43 44.08
N ASP A 74 18.21 14.33 44.87
CA ASP A 74 17.15 13.35 44.62
C ASP A 74 16.04 13.95 43.72
N PRO A 75 15.88 13.46 42.46
CA PRO A 75 14.87 13.99 41.53
C PRO A 75 13.42 13.73 41.99
N ALA A 76 13.17 12.79 42.91
CA ALA A 76 11.86 12.55 43.50
C ALA A 76 11.31 13.77 44.29
N PHE A 77 12.19 14.74 44.60
CA PHE A 77 11.78 16.00 45.18
C PHE A 77 10.70 16.72 44.36
N LEU A 78 10.83 16.74 43.05
CA LEU A 78 9.85 17.40 42.16
C LEU A 78 8.48 16.70 42.19
N GLU A 79 8.44 15.38 42.30
CA GLU A 79 7.17 14.65 42.46
C GLU A 79 6.48 15.04 43.76
N SER A 80 7.24 15.03 44.88
CA SER A 80 6.73 15.46 46.20
C SER A 80 6.31 16.94 46.20
N LEU A 81 7.05 17.82 45.50
CA LEU A 81 6.70 19.23 45.38
C LEU A 81 5.31 19.40 44.69
N HIS A 82 5.05 18.65 43.60
CA HIS A 82 3.76 18.69 42.94
C HIS A 82 2.62 18.13 43.79
N GLU A 83 2.90 17.16 44.66
CA GLU A 83 1.92 16.64 45.61
C GLU A 83 1.58 17.65 46.71
N VAL A 84 2.60 18.33 47.27
CA VAL A 84 2.44 19.29 48.38
C VAL A 84 1.84 20.62 47.90
N ALA A 85 2.28 21.07 46.72
CA ALA A 85 1.90 22.37 46.18
C ALA A 85 1.41 22.24 44.70
N PRO A 86 0.28 21.60 44.44
CA PRO A 86 -0.21 21.37 43.06
C PRO A 86 -0.49 22.67 42.31
N HIS A 87 -0.77 23.78 43.00
CA HIS A 87 -1.03 25.07 42.41
C HIS A 87 0.18 25.72 41.72
N VAL A 88 1.41 25.27 42.04
CA VAL A 88 2.65 25.77 41.41
C VAL A 88 3.13 24.90 40.25
N GLY A 89 2.39 23.88 39.87
CA GLY A 89 2.76 22.88 38.87
C GLY A 89 3.19 23.42 37.52
N ALA A 90 2.76 24.62 37.12
CA ALA A 90 3.19 25.26 35.87
C ALA A 90 4.60 25.86 35.94
N ARG A 91 5.16 26.08 37.14
CA ARG A 91 6.49 26.72 37.35
C ARG A 91 7.64 25.73 37.43
N PHE A 92 7.38 24.52 37.85
CA PHE A 92 8.37 23.47 38.04
C PHE A 92 8.14 22.30 37.09
N HIS A 93 9.22 21.65 36.69
CA HIS A 93 9.15 20.49 35.84
C HIS A 93 8.41 19.34 36.56
N ASP A 94 7.40 18.79 35.87
CA ASP A 94 6.61 17.67 36.37
C ASP A 94 7.11 16.36 35.72
N PRO A 95 7.82 15.50 36.46
CA PRO A 95 8.30 14.22 35.95
C PRO A 95 7.15 13.28 35.52
N GLY A 96 5.98 13.37 36.16
CA GLY A 96 4.80 12.56 35.85
C GLY A 96 4.26 12.83 34.43
N ARG A 97 4.35 14.08 33.97
CA ARG A 97 3.94 14.44 32.59
C ARG A 97 4.82 13.81 31.51
N ARG A 98 6.05 13.38 31.85
CA ARG A 98 6.93 12.69 30.90
C ARG A 98 6.35 11.33 30.49
N ARG A 99 5.82 10.56 31.46
CA ARG A 99 5.16 9.27 31.18
C ARG A 99 3.90 9.48 30.34
N ALA A 100 3.08 10.48 30.70
CA ALA A 100 1.89 10.82 29.93
C ALA A 100 2.25 11.23 28.50
N ARG A 101 3.25 12.10 28.29
CA ARG A 101 3.74 12.46 26.94
C ARG A 101 4.23 11.26 26.14
N LEU A 102 4.99 10.36 26.76
CA LEU A 102 5.45 9.13 26.11
C LEU A 102 4.27 8.29 25.62
N TRP A 103 3.25 8.06 26.46
CA TRP A 103 2.05 7.32 26.08
C TRP A 103 1.25 8.01 24.98
N TRP A 104 1.13 9.33 25.01
CA TRP A 104 0.51 10.10 23.93
C TRP A 104 1.29 10.00 22.63
N THR A 105 2.63 10.04 22.68
CA THR A 105 3.48 9.89 21.49
C THR A 105 3.36 8.48 20.90
N ILE A 106 3.39 7.44 21.75
CA ILE A 106 3.18 6.06 21.31
C ILE A 106 1.77 5.90 20.70
N GLY A 107 0.74 6.42 21.37
CA GLY A 107 -0.63 6.38 20.86
C GLY A 107 -0.79 7.10 19.53
N ALA A 108 -0.16 8.27 19.36
CA ALA A 108 -0.16 8.99 18.09
C ALA A 108 0.56 8.21 16.98
N ALA A 109 1.73 7.61 17.27
CA ALA A 109 2.47 6.79 16.32
C ALA A 109 1.65 5.56 15.88
N LEU A 110 1.03 4.86 16.82
CA LEU A 110 0.16 3.73 16.52
C LEU A 110 -1.08 4.15 15.71
N SER A 111 -1.64 5.33 15.99
CA SER A 111 -2.77 5.88 15.24
C SER A 111 -2.38 6.19 13.79
N VAL A 112 -1.19 6.77 13.56
CA VAL A 112 -0.67 7.01 12.20
C VAL A 112 -0.55 5.70 11.43
N VAL A 113 0.04 4.67 12.05
CA VAL A 113 0.17 3.34 11.42
C VAL A 113 -1.20 2.74 11.10
N ALA A 114 -2.13 2.78 12.05
CA ALA A 114 -3.48 2.22 11.87
C ALA A 114 -4.27 2.94 10.77
N VAL A 115 -4.22 4.29 10.74
CA VAL A 115 -4.90 5.10 9.71
C VAL A 115 -4.27 4.86 8.34
N SER A 116 -2.93 4.82 8.25
CA SER A 116 -2.24 4.52 6.99
C SER A 116 -2.56 3.13 6.46
N ALA A 117 -2.60 2.13 7.34
CA ALA A 117 -3.03 0.78 6.98
C ALA A 117 -4.50 0.74 6.50
N ALA A 118 -5.40 1.48 7.16
CA ALA A 118 -6.80 1.58 6.74
C ALA A 118 -6.94 2.27 5.37
N ILE A 119 -6.20 3.34 5.13
CA ILE A 119 -6.16 4.01 3.81
C ILE A 119 -5.65 3.05 2.75
N TYR A 120 -4.56 2.32 3.01
CA TYR A 120 -3.97 1.37 2.07
C TYR A 120 -4.91 0.20 1.74
N VAL A 121 -5.50 -0.43 2.77
CA VAL A 121 -6.31 -1.66 2.61
C VAL A 121 -7.70 -1.38 2.06
N TRP A 122 -8.33 -0.28 2.46
CA TRP A 122 -9.73 0.03 2.09
C TRP A 122 -9.88 1.33 1.32
N GLY A 123 -9.18 2.39 1.72
CA GLY A 123 -9.33 3.72 1.14
C GLY A 123 -8.87 3.77 -0.32
N ILE A 124 -7.64 3.33 -0.60
CA ILE A 124 -7.06 3.34 -1.96
C ILE A 124 -7.84 2.44 -2.92
N PRO A 125 -8.20 1.18 -2.59
CA PRO A 125 -9.03 0.36 -3.45
C PRO A 125 -10.43 0.95 -3.71
N ALA A 126 -11.06 1.51 -2.69
CA ALA A 126 -12.36 2.17 -2.84
C ALA A 126 -12.27 3.40 -3.75
N LEU A 127 -11.25 4.24 -3.56
CA LEU A 127 -10.98 5.39 -4.43
C LEU A 127 -10.77 4.96 -5.89
N ALA A 128 -9.93 3.95 -6.11
CA ALA A 128 -9.67 3.44 -7.45
C ALA A 128 -10.94 2.88 -8.12
N ALA A 129 -11.77 2.14 -7.38
CA ALA A 129 -13.04 1.62 -7.88
C ALA A 129 -14.03 2.73 -8.27
N LEU A 130 -14.04 3.83 -7.51
CA LEU A 130 -14.91 5.00 -7.76
C LEU A 130 -14.38 5.87 -8.90
N ALA A 131 -13.07 6.04 -9.00
CA ALA A 131 -12.42 6.92 -9.97
C ALA A 131 -12.29 6.28 -11.37
N ALA A 132 -11.91 4.99 -11.46
CA ALA A 132 -11.64 4.34 -12.73
C ALA A 132 -12.79 4.44 -13.76
N PRO A 133 -14.07 4.30 -13.41
CA PRO A 133 -15.16 4.47 -14.38
C PRO A 133 -15.27 5.89 -14.96
N ARG A 134 -14.68 6.88 -14.28
CA ARG A 134 -14.70 8.30 -14.66
C ARG A 134 -13.49 8.75 -15.45
N VAL A 135 -12.48 7.89 -15.56
CA VAL A 135 -11.26 8.17 -16.34
C VAL A 135 -11.65 8.30 -17.82
N PRO A 136 -11.24 9.38 -18.50
CA PRO A 136 -11.51 9.53 -19.94
C PRO A 136 -10.83 8.42 -20.76
N VAL A 137 -11.52 7.90 -21.77
CA VAL A 137 -11.00 6.88 -22.69
C VAL A 137 -9.66 7.32 -23.31
N ALA A 138 -9.55 8.57 -23.75
CA ALA A 138 -8.33 9.11 -24.34
C ALA A 138 -7.11 9.04 -23.38
N TRP A 139 -7.32 9.18 -22.06
CA TRP A 139 -6.24 9.00 -21.08
C TRP A 139 -5.80 7.54 -21.02
N GLU A 140 -6.76 6.59 -20.98
CA GLU A 140 -6.45 5.16 -20.97
C GLU A 140 -5.73 4.73 -22.25
N GLU A 141 -6.14 5.25 -23.42
CA GLU A 141 -5.47 5.00 -24.70
C GLU A 141 -4.03 5.54 -24.72
N ASN A 142 -3.78 6.71 -24.15
CA ASN A 142 -2.43 7.28 -24.04
C ASN A 142 -1.53 6.44 -23.12
N VAL A 143 -2.02 6.04 -21.96
CA VAL A 143 -1.29 5.16 -21.03
C VAL A 143 -1.05 3.80 -21.70
N GLY A 144 -2.08 3.24 -22.33
CA GLY A 144 -2.01 1.98 -23.04
C GLY A 144 -1.04 2.00 -24.22
N SER A 145 -1.02 3.08 -25.00
CA SER A 145 -0.06 3.21 -26.12
C SER A 145 1.40 3.20 -25.65
N SER A 146 1.69 3.86 -24.54
CA SER A 146 3.00 3.85 -23.90
C SER A 146 3.38 2.44 -23.41
N ALA A 147 2.43 1.73 -22.81
CA ALA A 147 2.63 0.35 -22.39
C ALA A 147 2.86 -0.61 -23.57
N ILE A 148 2.07 -0.47 -24.64
CA ILE A 148 2.24 -1.27 -25.87
C ILE A 148 3.59 -1.00 -26.55
N ALA A 149 4.08 0.24 -26.56
CA ALA A 149 5.42 0.55 -27.07
C ALA A 149 6.54 -0.21 -26.33
N TYR A 150 6.35 -0.45 -25.05
CA TYR A 150 7.29 -1.21 -24.21
C TYR A 150 7.09 -2.74 -24.28
N LEU A 151 5.83 -3.21 -24.13
CA LEU A 151 5.51 -4.65 -24.05
C LEU A 151 5.54 -5.34 -25.39
N ALA A 152 5.06 -4.67 -26.43
CA ALA A 152 4.92 -5.13 -27.79
C ALA A 152 5.57 -4.16 -28.79
N PRO A 153 6.90 -3.95 -28.73
CA PRO A 153 7.57 -3.08 -29.67
C PRO A 153 7.45 -3.65 -31.10
N PRO A 154 7.39 -2.79 -32.12
CA PRO A 154 7.09 -3.20 -33.51
C PRO A 154 7.92 -4.36 -34.05
N GLU A 155 9.22 -4.39 -33.71
CA GLU A 155 10.18 -5.40 -34.13
C GLU A 155 9.95 -6.80 -33.52
N ARG A 156 9.13 -6.90 -32.50
CA ARG A 156 8.79 -8.16 -31.83
C ARG A 156 7.34 -8.59 -32.07
N ARG A 157 6.55 -7.79 -32.81
CA ARG A 157 5.16 -8.17 -33.13
C ARG A 157 5.14 -9.22 -34.22
N CYS A 158 4.31 -10.23 -34.03
CA CYS A 158 3.97 -11.15 -35.10
C CYS A 158 3.09 -10.40 -36.13
N SER A 159 3.57 -10.31 -37.35
CA SER A 159 2.92 -9.53 -38.41
C SER A 159 2.18 -10.38 -39.43
N ASP A 160 2.08 -11.71 -39.23
CA ASP A 160 1.37 -12.62 -40.12
C ASP A 160 -0.11 -12.21 -40.25
N PRO A 161 -0.63 -12.00 -41.49
CA PRO A 161 -1.99 -11.50 -41.70
C PRO A 161 -3.07 -12.51 -41.27
N GLU A 162 -2.80 -13.82 -41.42
CA GLU A 162 -3.78 -14.88 -41.06
C GLU A 162 -3.88 -15.03 -39.54
N LEU A 163 -2.71 -14.95 -38.81
CA LEU A 163 -2.72 -14.93 -37.37
C LEU A 163 -3.47 -13.71 -36.82
N ARG A 164 -3.24 -12.53 -37.40
CA ARG A 164 -3.97 -11.31 -37.02
C ARG A 164 -5.47 -11.45 -37.26
N ALA A 165 -5.85 -11.90 -38.45
CA ALA A 165 -7.28 -12.11 -38.80
C ALA A 165 -7.96 -13.14 -37.87
N ALA A 166 -7.23 -14.14 -37.40
CA ALA A 166 -7.74 -15.10 -36.42
C ALA A 166 -7.97 -14.43 -35.04
N MET A 167 -7.02 -13.59 -34.56
CA MET A 167 -7.20 -12.84 -33.31
C MET A 167 -8.40 -11.91 -33.40
N ASP A 168 -8.50 -11.15 -34.49
CA ASP A 168 -9.61 -10.22 -34.71
C ASP A 168 -10.96 -10.95 -34.75
N ALA A 169 -11.05 -12.10 -35.45
CA ALA A 169 -12.27 -12.91 -35.53
C ALA A 169 -12.70 -13.48 -34.17
N ILE A 170 -11.74 -13.92 -33.33
CA ILE A 170 -12.04 -14.38 -31.97
C ILE A 170 -12.59 -13.23 -31.13
N VAL A 171 -11.95 -12.06 -31.16
CA VAL A 171 -12.38 -10.90 -30.39
C VAL A 171 -13.78 -10.45 -30.86
N GLU A 172 -14.00 -10.32 -32.17
CA GLU A 172 -15.29 -9.94 -32.72
C GLU A 172 -16.39 -10.90 -32.27
N ARG A 173 -16.13 -12.22 -32.34
CA ARG A 173 -17.10 -13.24 -31.90
C ARG A 173 -17.43 -13.09 -30.39
N LEU A 174 -16.42 -12.83 -29.56
CA LEU A 174 -16.60 -12.71 -28.12
C LEU A 174 -17.41 -11.47 -27.73
N VAL A 175 -17.24 -10.35 -28.43
CA VAL A 175 -17.88 -9.07 -28.03
C VAL A 175 -19.23 -8.86 -28.72
N ALA A 176 -19.51 -9.57 -29.84
CA ALA A 176 -20.73 -9.38 -30.64
C ALA A 176 -22.06 -9.49 -29.84
N PRO A 177 -22.20 -10.37 -28.82
CA PRO A 177 -23.44 -10.46 -28.05
C PRO A 177 -23.61 -9.34 -27.00
N GLY A 178 -22.56 -8.61 -26.72
CA GLY A 178 -22.55 -7.57 -25.69
C GLY A 178 -22.83 -6.16 -26.21
N PRO A 179 -22.84 -5.16 -25.32
CA PRO A 179 -22.88 -3.77 -25.75
C PRO A 179 -21.56 -3.40 -26.44
N PRO A 180 -21.56 -2.42 -27.35
CA PRO A 180 -20.36 -1.98 -28.03
C PRO A 180 -19.32 -1.50 -27.00
N PRO A 181 -18.07 -1.99 -27.07
CA PRO A 181 -17.03 -1.57 -26.16
C PRO A 181 -16.70 -0.08 -26.34
N PRO A 182 -16.30 0.63 -25.27
CA PRO A 182 -15.95 2.05 -25.37
C PRO A 182 -14.60 2.29 -26.05
N TYR A 183 -13.87 1.21 -26.37
CA TYR A 183 -12.53 1.23 -27.00
C TYR A 183 -12.55 0.45 -28.32
N THR A 184 -11.59 0.74 -29.18
CA THR A 184 -11.21 -0.20 -30.25
C THR A 184 -10.37 -1.31 -29.64
N LEU A 185 -10.92 -2.51 -29.57
CA LEU A 185 -10.20 -3.68 -29.04
C LEU A 185 -9.14 -4.16 -30.03
N ARG A 186 -7.93 -4.41 -29.53
CA ARG A 186 -6.79 -4.87 -30.34
C ARG A 186 -6.00 -5.93 -29.59
N VAL A 187 -5.63 -7.00 -30.30
CA VAL A 187 -4.72 -8.03 -29.76
C VAL A 187 -3.37 -7.89 -30.45
N TYR A 188 -2.32 -7.75 -29.66
CA TYR A 188 -0.93 -7.74 -30.11
C TYR A 188 -0.26 -9.05 -29.75
N VAL A 189 0.08 -9.85 -30.76
CA VAL A 189 0.89 -11.06 -30.55
C VAL A 189 2.36 -10.67 -30.58
N VAL A 190 3.11 -11.11 -29.58
CA VAL A 190 4.53 -10.77 -29.41
C VAL A 190 5.37 -12.03 -29.44
N ASN A 191 6.36 -12.08 -30.31
CA ASN A 191 7.31 -13.18 -30.45
C ASN A 191 8.25 -13.22 -29.22
N ARG A 192 7.79 -13.80 -28.15
CA ARG A 192 8.55 -14.10 -26.94
C ARG A 192 8.08 -15.43 -26.35
N PRO A 193 9.00 -16.29 -25.87
CA PRO A 193 8.67 -17.60 -25.32
C PRO A 193 8.16 -17.52 -23.87
N VAL A 194 7.31 -16.54 -23.60
CA VAL A 194 6.70 -16.30 -22.29
C VAL A 194 5.27 -16.79 -22.33
N VAL A 195 4.89 -17.62 -21.37
CA VAL A 195 3.49 -18.06 -21.22
C VAL A 195 2.76 -16.96 -20.43
N ASN A 196 2.21 -15.98 -21.14
CA ASN A 196 1.43 -14.90 -20.53
C ASN A 196 0.55 -14.19 -21.54
N ALA A 197 -0.52 -13.54 -21.05
CA ALA A 197 -1.27 -12.52 -21.72
C ALA A 197 -1.52 -11.36 -20.74
N LEU A 198 -1.72 -10.15 -21.24
CA LEU A 198 -1.86 -8.96 -20.42
C LEU A 198 -2.89 -8.01 -21.00
N ALA A 199 -3.87 -7.64 -20.20
CA ALA A 199 -4.77 -6.53 -20.50
C ALA A 199 -4.08 -5.18 -20.24
N VAL A 200 -4.22 -4.27 -21.20
CA VAL A 200 -3.61 -2.93 -21.14
C VAL A 200 -4.74 -1.90 -21.18
N PRO A 201 -4.65 -0.78 -20.43
CA PRO A 201 -5.65 0.29 -20.52
C PRO A 201 -5.90 0.74 -21.97
N GLY A 202 -7.13 1.17 -22.28
CA GLY A 202 -7.44 1.72 -23.61
C GLY A 202 -7.70 0.68 -24.70
N GLY A 203 -8.10 -0.56 -24.34
CA GLY A 203 -8.64 -1.52 -25.31
C GLY A 203 -7.65 -2.54 -25.86
N SER A 204 -6.43 -2.61 -25.38
CA SER A 204 -5.40 -3.50 -25.93
C SER A 204 -5.15 -4.71 -25.06
N VAL A 205 -4.90 -5.87 -25.69
CA VAL A 205 -4.41 -7.10 -25.06
C VAL A 205 -3.10 -7.51 -25.72
N VAL A 206 -2.10 -7.84 -24.93
CA VAL A 206 -0.82 -8.39 -25.39
C VAL A 206 -0.83 -9.88 -25.11
N VAL A 207 -0.61 -10.70 -26.12
CA VAL A 207 -0.48 -12.16 -26.01
C VAL A 207 0.94 -12.53 -26.42
N PHE A 208 1.66 -13.21 -25.56
CA PHE A 208 2.98 -13.70 -25.89
C PHE A 208 2.94 -15.05 -26.59
N HIS A 209 3.83 -15.26 -27.55
CA HIS A 209 3.83 -16.46 -28.38
C HIS A 209 3.92 -17.75 -27.56
N GLY A 210 4.69 -17.77 -26.45
CA GLY A 210 4.75 -18.93 -25.57
C GLY A 210 3.39 -19.33 -24.98
N LEU A 211 2.44 -18.41 -24.81
CA LEU A 211 1.07 -18.74 -24.41
C LEU A 211 0.31 -19.40 -25.57
N LEU A 212 0.46 -18.89 -26.80
CA LEU A 212 -0.19 -19.48 -27.97
C LEU A 212 0.25 -20.94 -28.19
N GLU A 213 1.53 -21.26 -27.96
CA GLU A 213 2.06 -22.62 -28.04
C GLU A 213 1.41 -23.59 -27.02
N GLN A 214 0.88 -23.06 -25.92
CA GLN A 214 0.15 -23.86 -24.92
C GLN A 214 -1.31 -24.11 -25.29
N THR A 215 -1.87 -23.38 -26.28
CA THR A 215 -3.26 -23.55 -26.70
C THR A 215 -3.37 -24.61 -27.79
N ARG A 216 -4.22 -25.60 -27.57
CA ARG A 216 -4.46 -26.72 -28.50
C ARG A 216 -5.59 -26.44 -29.46
N THR A 217 -6.53 -25.56 -29.07
CA THR A 217 -7.71 -25.20 -29.86
C THR A 217 -7.93 -23.69 -29.82
N PRO A 218 -8.64 -23.13 -30.82
CA PRO A 218 -9.03 -21.73 -30.80
C PRO A 218 -9.92 -21.38 -29.58
N GLU A 219 -10.70 -22.33 -29.06
CA GLU A 219 -11.56 -22.15 -27.89
C GLU A 219 -10.73 -21.98 -26.60
N GLU A 220 -9.58 -22.66 -26.48
CA GLU A 220 -8.65 -22.44 -25.36
C GLU A 220 -8.12 -21.00 -25.36
N LEU A 221 -7.68 -20.48 -26.52
CA LEU A 221 -7.28 -19.08 -26.65
C LEU A 221 -8.43 -18.10 -26.43
N ALA A 222 -9.61 -18.42 -26.94
CA ALA A 222 -10.81 -17.60 -26.72
C ALA A 222 -11.13 -17.49 -25.22
N GLY A 223 -10.91 -18.55 -24.45
CA GLY A 223 -11.02 -18.54 -22.99
C GLY A 223 -10.09 -17.54 -22.33
N VAL A 224 -8.82 -17.53 -22.74
CA VAL A 224 -7.82 -16.54 -22.25
C VAL A 224 -8.21 -15.14 -22.68
N LEU A 225 -8.54 -14.94 -23.96
CA LEU A 225 -8.93 -13.62 -24.46
C LEU A 225 -10.21 -13.11 -23.80
N ALA A 226 -11.19 -13.96 -23.52
CA ALA A 226 -12.39 -13.57 -22.79
C ALA A 226 -12.06 -13.07 -21.38
N HIS A 227 -11.13 -13.72 -20.67
CA HIS A 227 -10.62 -13.29 -19.37
C HIS A 227 -9.91 -11.93 -19.48
N GLU A 228 -8.97 -11.77 -20.42
CA GLU A 228 -8.21 -10.51 -20.62
C GLU A 228 -9.13 -9.36 -21.06
N LEU A 229 -10.09 -9.63 -21.93
CA LEU A 229 -11.07 -8.63 -22.35
C LEU A 229 -11.91 -8.12 -21.17
N GLN A 230 -12.22 -8.97 -20.18
CA GLN A 230 -12.89 -8.49 -18.97
C GLN A 230 -12.01 -7.58 -18.14
N HIS A 231 -10.71 -7.83 -18.06
CA HIS A 231 -9.78 -6.89 -17.43
C HIS A 231 -9.79 -5.53 -18.12
N VAL A 232 -9.86 -5.49 -19.46
CA VAL A 232 -10.00 -4.25 -20.24
C VAL A 232 -11.35 -3.59 -19.98
N LEU A 233 -12.45 -4.29 -20.21
CA LEU A 233 -13.81 -3.73 -20.17
C LEU A 233 -14.21 -3.26 -18.77
N ARG A 234 -13.69 -3.92 -17.73
CA ARG A 234 -13.90 -3.57 -16.32
C ARG A 234 -12.85 -2.65 -15.76
N ARG A 235 -11.93 -2.19 -16.62
CA ARG A 235 -10.88 -1.22 -16.29
C ARG A 235 -10.00 -1.67 -15.12
N HIS A 236 -9.72 -2.98 -15.00
CA HIS A 236 -8.90 -3.50 -13.89
C HIS A 236 -7.48 -2.94 -13.94
N ALA A 237 -6.88 -2.81 -15.11
CA ALA A 237 -5.56 -2.20 -15.29
C ALA A 237 -5.56 -0.72 -14.87
N THR A 238 -6.60 0.04 -15.21
CA THR A 238 -6.76 1.44 -14.80
C THR A 238 -6.92 1.56 -13.28
N ARG A 239 -7.70 0.66 -12.66
CA ARG A 239 -7.80 0.60 -11.19
C ARG A 239 -6.46 0.34 -10.54
N ALA A 240 -5.67 -0.61 -11.08
CA ALA A 240 -4.34 -0.94 -10.57
C ALA A 240 -3.40 0.27 -10.68
N VAL A 241 -3.37 0.98 -11.81
CA VAL A 241 -2.57 2.21 -11.97
C VAL A 241 -2.95 3.27 -10.93
N ILE A 242 -4.25 3.51 -10.71
CA ILE A 242 -4.71 4.46 -9.68
C ILE A 242 -4.26 4.01 -8.28
N GLN A 243 -4.34 2.71 -7.98
CA GLN A 243 -3.89 2.17 -6.69
C GLN A 243 -2.39 2.36 -6.48
N ASP A 244 -1.57 2.09 -7.48
CA ASP A 244 -0.12 2.24 -7.41
C ASP A 244 0.28 3.70 -7.21
N VAL A 245 -0.29 4.62 -8.00
CA VAL A 245 -0.04 6.06 -7.84
C VAL A 245 -0.49 6.55 -6.46
N SER A 246 -1.68 6.14 -6.00
CA SER A 246 -2.19 6.53 -4.69
C SER A 246 -1.33 5.97 -3.55
N THR A 247 -0.80 4.75 -3.71
CA THR A 247 0.12 4.14 -2.74
C THR A 247 1.45 4.90 -2.70
N GLY A 248 1.99 5.29 -3.84
CA GLY A 248 3.18 6.14 -3.93
C GLY A 248 2.98 7.49 -3.22
N LEU A 249 1.83 8.14 -3.42
CA LEU A 249 1.48 9.39 -2.72
C LEU A 249 1.36 9.20 -1.20
N LEU A 250 0.76 8.09 -0.75
CA LEU A 250 0.68 7.76 0.68
C LEU A 250 2.07 7.59 1.29
N LEU A 251 2.96 6.85 0.63
CA LEU A 251 4.34 6.65 1.08
C LEU A 251 5.11 7.97 1.13
N MET A 252 4.96 8.83 0.12
CA MET A 252 5.53 10.18 0.11
C MET A 252 5.06 11.00 1.32
N ALA A 253 3.77 10.97 1.62
CA ALA A 253 3.22 11.70 2.76
C ALA A 253 3.77 11.19 4.10
N LEU A 254 4.11 9.90 4.21
CA LEU A 254 4.65 9.28 5.41
C LEU A 254 6.16 9.50 5.59
N THR A 255 6.91 9.49 4.48
CA THR A 255 8.39 9.56 4.51
C THR A 255 8.92 10.97 4.28
N GLY A 256 8.13 11.86 3.71
CA GLY A 256 8.57 13.20 3.27
C GLY A 256 9.45 13.17 2.02
N ASP A 257 9.66 12.01 1.39
CA ASP A 257 10.47 11.87 0.19
C ASP A 257 9.61 12.12 -1.06
N VAL A 258 9.86 13.24 -1.74
CA VAL A 258 9.17 13.64 -2.98
C VAL A 258 9.82 13.06 -4.25
N THR A 259 11.00 12.46 -4.16
CA THR A 259 11.74 11.95 -5.33
C THR A 259 11.25 10.57 -5.76
N GLY A 260 10.84 9.73 -4.81
CA GLY A 260 10.32 8.39 -5.06
C GLY A 260 9.07 8.34 -5.95
N PRO A 261 8.03 9.15 -5.74
CA PRO A 261 6.79 9.10 -6.54
C PRO A 261 6.92 9.58 -7.97
N LEU A 262 7.85 10.49 -8.27
CA LEU A 262 8.16 10.88 -9.66
C LEU A 262 8.85 9.73 -10.42
N ALA A 263 9.72 8.97 -9.75
CA ALA A 263 10.27 7.72 -10.26
C ALA A 263 9.17 6.65 -10.42
N TYR A 264 8.22 6.55 -9.49
CA TYR A 264 7.07 5.65 -9.55
C TYR A 264 6.17 5.90 -10.77
N GLY A 265 5.90 7.15 -11.14
CA GLY A 265 5.08 7.49 -12.31
C GLY A 265 5.72 7.08 -13.63
N LEU A 266 7.04 7.17 -13.75
CA LEU A 266 7.81 6.70 -14.92
C LEU A 266 7.95 5.16 -14.93
N GLU A 267 7.99 4.53 -13.77
CA GLU A 267 8.04 3.08 -13.60
C GLU A 267 6.68 2.41 -13.85
N THR A 268 5.57 3.12 -13.69
CA THR A 268 4.21 2.59 -13.88
C THR A 268 4.01 2.03 -15.30
N ALA A 269 4.57 2.67 -16.33
CA ALA A 269 4.55 2.13 -17.69
C ALA A 269 5.35 0.82 -17.82
N ARG A 270 6.42 0.65 -17.04
CA ARG A 270 7.24 -0.57 -16.99
C ARG A 270 6.60 -1.66 -16.14
N THR A 271 5.87 -1.26 -15.10
CA THR A 271 5.22 -2.18 -14.15
C THR A 271 3.89 -2.73 -14.66
N LEU A 272 3.27 -2.15 -15.71
CA LEU A 272 2.05 -2.71 -16.33
C LEU A 272 2.21 -4.18 -16.75
N GLY A 273 3.45 -4.59 -17.12
CA GLY A 273 3.78 -6.01 -17.38
C GLY A 273 3.93 -6.89 -16.14
N GLN A 274 3.89 -6.32 -14.93
CA GLN A 274 4.02 -7.01 -13.66
C GLN A 274 2.81 -6.78 -12.74
N LEU A 275 1.76 -6.11 -13.24
CA LEU A 275 0.56 -5.85 -12.45
C LEU A 275 -0.06 -7.17 -12.01
N ARG A 276 -0.20 -7.30 -10.70
CA ARG A 276 -1.01 -8.35 -10.09
C ARG A 276 -2.40 -7.81 -9.84
N TYR A 277 -3.36 -8.44 -10.42
CA TYR A 277 -4.74 -8.11 -10.12
C TYR A 277 -5.15 -8.64 -8.74
N SER A 278 -6.07 -7.94 -8.09
CA SER A 278 -6.64 -8.43 -6.84
C SER A 278 -7.42 -9.73 -7.09
N ARG A 279 -7.52 -10.60 -6.09
CA ARG A 279 -8.33 -11.84 -6.18
C ARG A 279 -9.77 -11.55 -6.65
N ARG A 280 -10.34 -10.43 -6.22
CA ARG A 280 -11.68 -10.01 -6.64
C ARG A 280 -11.74 -9.65 -8.12
N ALA A 281 -10.72 -8.98 -8.65
CA ALA A 281 -10.64 -8.65 -10.09
C ALA A 281 -10.47 -9.91 -10.94
N GLU A 282 -9.67 -10.88 -10.48
CA GLU A 282 -9.54 -12.19 -11.13
C GLU A 282 -10.87 -12.95 -11.15
N GLU A 283 -11.56 -13.01 -10.02
CA GLU A 283 -12.86 -13.66 -9.91
C GLU A 283 -13.90 -12.99 -10.81
N GLU A 284 -13.88 -11.66 -10.88
CA GLU A 284 -14.75 -10.89 -11.77
C GLU A 284 -14.43 -11.18 -13.23
N ALA A 285 -13.13 -11.24 -13.61
CA ALA A 285 -12.71 -11.56 -14.98
C ALA A 285 -13.07 -13.00 -15.38
N ASP A 286 -12.93 -13.96 -14.49
CA ASP A 286 -13.33 -15.34 -14.70
C ASP A 286 -14.83 -15.49 -14.97
N VAL A 287 -15.64 -14.95 -14.05
CA VAL A 287 -17.10 -15.10 -14.11
C VAL A 287 -17.66 -14.41 -15.35
N GLU A 288 -17.21 -13.21 -15.62
CA GLU A 288 -17.72 -12.43 -16.76
C GLU A 288 -17.10 -12.89 -18.09
N GLY A 289 -15.85 -13.37 -18.08
CA GLY A 289 -15.22 -14.03 -19.23
C GLY A 289 -15.97 -15.30 -19.61
N MET A 290 -16.32 -16.13 -18.62
CA MET A 290 -17.15 -17.31 -18.85
C MET A 290 -18.53 -16.92 -19.43
N LYS A 291 -19.21 -15.90 -18.88
CA LYS A 291 -20.48 -15.40 -19.42
C LYS A 291 -20.34 -14.92 -20.87
N MET A 292 -19.22 -14.24 -21.19
CA MET A 292 -18.91 -13.78 -22.54
C MET A 292 -18.78 -14.96 -23.51
N LEU A 293 -18.07 -16.03 -23.15
CA LEU A 293 -17.96 -17.26 -23.94
C LEU A 293 -19.32 -17.89 -24.20
N LEU A 294 -20.13 -18.07 -23.14
CA LEU A 294 -21.46 -18.67 -23.23
C LEU A 294 -22.42 -17.87 -24.13
N ALA A 295 -22.38 -16.53 -23.99
CA ALA A 295 -23.18 -15.64 -24.85
C ALA A 295 -22.74 -15.69 -26.31
N ALA A 296 -21.41 -15.77 -26.55
CA ALA A 296 -20.83 -15.91 -27.91
C ALA A 296 -20.97 -17.31 -28.49
N ARG A 297 -21.54 -18.27 -27.76
CA ARG A 297 -21.69 -19.68 -28.16
C ARG A 297 -20.32 -20.36 -28.43
N VAL A 298 -19.26 -19.91 -27.74
CA VAL A 298 -17.96 -20.55 -27.76
C VAL A 298 -17.94 -21.63 -26.69
N ASP A 299 -17.33 -22.80 -27.00
CA ASP A 299 -17.24 -23.91 -26.05
C ASP A 299 -16.51 -23.49 -24.77
N PRO A 300 -17.17 -23.46 -23.60
CA PRO A 300 -16.55 -23.07 -22.33
C PRO A 300 -15.50 -24.07 -21.85
N ALA A 301 -15.48 -25.30 -22.38
CA ALA A 301 -14.49 -26.31 -22.05
C ALA A 301 -13.06 -25.85 -22.38
N GLY A 302 -12.90 -25.01 -23.41
CA GLY A 302 -11.61 -24.45 -23.78
C GLY A 302 -10.96 -23.62 -22.65
N MET A 303 -11.71 -22.70 -22.05
CA MET A 303 -11.20 -21.89 -20.91
C MET A 303 -10.78 -22.80 -19.73
N ILE A 304 -11.62 -23.78 -19.42
CA ILE A 304 -11.36 -24.72 -18.32
C ILE A 304 -10.11 -25.54 -18.60
N ALA A 305 -9.98 -26.09 -19.82
CA ALA A 305 -8.84 -26.91 -20.23
C ALA A 305 -7.51 -26.14 -20.19
N PHE A 306 -7.52 -24.88 -20.63
CA PHE A 306 -6.35 -24.02 -20.55
C PHE A 306 -5.93 -23.81 -19.09
N PHE A 307 -6.86 -23.45 -18.20
CA PHE A 307 -6.54 -23.21 -16.77
C PHE A 307 -6.08 -24.47 -16.06
N GLU A 308 -6.64 -25.64 -16.39
CA GLU A 308 -6.17 -26.92 -15.85
C GLU A 308 -4.76 -27.25 -16.34
N THR A 309 -4.42 -26.91 -17.58
CA THR A 309 -3.09 -27.12 -18.14
C THR A 309 -2.08 -26.24 -17.37
N ILE A 310 -2.34 -24.95 -17.25
CA ILE A 310 -1.46 -24.02 -16.52
C ILE A 310 -1.31 -24.41 -15.04
N GLN A 311 -2.38 -24.89 -14.40
CA GLN A 311 -2.32 -25.35 -13.01
C GLN A 311 -1.47 -26.60 -12.82
N LYS A 312 -1.51 -27.55 -13.76
CA LYS A 312 -0.67 -28.76 -13.72
C LYS A 312 0.80 -28.44 -13.90
N ASP A 313 1.11 -27.46 -14.74
CA ASP A 313 2.48 -27.05 -15.05
C ASP A 313 3.12 -26.17 -13.95
N GLU A 314 2.33 -25.73 -12.94
CA GLU A 314 2.82 -24.94 -11.80
C GLU A 314 3.99 -25.60 -11.03
N GLY A 315 4.07 -26.93 -11.05
CA GLY A 315 5.14 -27.71 -10.42
C GLY A 315 6.25 -28.20 -11.35
N ALA A 316 6.09 -28.09 -12.69
CA ALA A 316 6.94 -28.76 -13.67
C ALA A 316 7.77 -27.81 -14.54
N GLU A 317 7.29 -26.63 -14.89
CA GLU A 317 7.99 -25.70 -15.76
C GLU A 317 8.02 -24.25 -15.24
N PRO A 318 9.21 -23.58 -15.29
CA PRO A 318 9.33 -22.16 -14.91
C PRO A 318 8.48 -21.18 -15.76
N LYS A 319 8.07 -21.61 -16.97
CA LYS A 319 7.30 -20.77 -17.91
C LYS A 319 5.86 -20.54 -17.45
N ALA A 320 5.20 -21.55 -16.88
CA ALA A 320 3.83 -21.42 -16.33
C ALA A 320 3.77 -20.45 -15.13
N LEU A 321 4.86 -20.33 -14.38
CA LEU A 321 4.97 -19.40 -13.24
C LEU A 321 4.76 -17.94 -13.64
N THR A 322 5.02 -17.57 -14.91
CA THR A 322 4.83 -16.17 -15.35
C THR A 322 3.35 -15.82 -15.45
N TYR A 323 2.51 -16.69 -16.01
CA TYR A 323 1.05 -16.47 -16.05
C TYR A 323 0.46 -16.44 -14.65
N LEU A 324 0.83 -17.39 -13.81
CA LEU A 324 0.36 -17.49 -12.42
C LEU A 324 0.83 -16.34 -11.53
N SER A 325 1.94 -15.69 -11.89
CA SER A 325 2.44 -14.52 -11.15
C SER A 325 1.57 -13.29 -11.34
N THR A 326 0.96 -13.14 -12.52
CA THR A 326 0.02 -12.05 -12.85
C THR A 326 -1.42 -12.42 -12.55
N HIS A 327 -1.79 -13.71 -12.72
CA HIS A 327 -3.13 -14.28 -12.52
C HIS A 327 -3.11 -15.43 -11.51
N PRO A 328 -3.04 -15.15 -10.20
CA PRO A 328 -2.97 -16.19 -9.18
C PRO A 328 -4.15 -17.17 -9.26
N MET A 329 -3.83 -18.47 -9.43
CA MET A 329 -4.86 -19.52 -9.47
C MET A 329 -5.25 -19.92 -8.04
N ALA A 330 -6.51 -19.76 -7.69
CA ALA A 330 -7.08 -20.35 -6.50
C ALA A 330 -7.82 -21.64 -6.90
N ALA A 331 -7.75 -22.68 -6.10
CA ALA A 331 -8.34 -23.98 -6.42
C ALA A 331 -9.85 -23.94 -6.70
N ASP A 332 -10.55 -22.97 -6.16
CA ASP A 332 -11.98 -22.75 -6.33
C ASP A 332 -12.34 -22.08 -7.68
N ARG A 333 -11.40 -21.41 -8.37
CA ARG A 333 -11.64 -20.74 -9.67
C ARG A 333 -12.10 -21.76 -10.71
N ILE A 334 -11.34 -22.83 -10.94
CA ILE A 334 -11.68 -23.89 -11.91
C ILE A 334 -12.99 -24.58 -11.55
N ALA A 335 -13.21 -24.87 -10.27
CA ALA A 335 -14.46 -25.51 -9.82
C ALA A 335 -15.69 -24.64 -10.14
N ARG A 336 -15.58 -23.32 -9.93
CA ARG A 336 -16.64 -22.35 -10.25
C ARG A 336 -16.91 -22.30 -11.74
N LEU A 337 -15.87 -22.22 -12.58
CA LEU A 337 -16.01 -22.23 -14.04
C LEU A 337 -16.68 -23.49 -14.55
N LYS A 338 -16.31 -24.66 -14.01
CA LYS A 338 -16.98 -25.95 -14.32
C LYS A 338 -18.45 -25.93 -13.95
N ALA A 339 -18.82 -25.40 -12.79
CA ALA A 339 -20.19 -25.28 -12.37
C ALA A 339 -21.03 -24.39 -13.32
N MET A 340 -20.43 -23.25 -13.74
CA MET A 340 -21.07 -22.35 -14.72
C MET A 340 -21.26 -23.03 -16.07
N ALA A 341 -20.22 -23.71 -16.60
CA ALA A 341 -20.29 -24.46 -17.85
C ALA A 341 -21.34 -25.59 -17.80
N ALA A 342 -21.42 -26.34 -16.71
CA ALA A 342 -22.41 -27.40 -16.53
C ALA A 342 -23.86 -26.87 -16.48
N GLY A 343 -24.06 -25.62 -16.04
CA GLY A 343 -25.37 -24.98 -16.02
C GLY A 343 -25.82 -24.44 -17.40
N TRP A 344 -24.92 -24.35 -18.36
CA TRP A 344 -25.24 -23.82 -19.69
C TRP A 344 -26.06 -24.81 -20.52
N ARG A 345 -27.10 -24.32 -21.21
CA ARG A 345 -28.00 -25.10 -22.03
C ARG A 345 -27.89 -24.74 -23.51
N GLY A 346 -26.96 -23.84 -23.88
CA GLY A 346 -26.72 -23.47 -25.27
C GLY A 346 -25.96 -24.55 -26.04
N THR A 347 -25.86 -24.37 -27.36
CA THR A 347 -25.04 -25.21 -28.23
C THR A 347 -23.81 -24.41 -28.64
N ALA A 348 -22.64 -24.98 -28.47
CA ALA A 348 -21.41 -24.39 -28.94
C ALA A 348 -21.32 -24.42 -30.47
N GLU A 349 -20.80 -23.37 -31.05
CA GLU A 349 -20.48 -23.27 -32.47
C GLU A 349 -18.97 -23.26 -32.62
N PRO A 350 -18.41 -24.08 -33.55
CA PRO A 350 -16.97 -24.15 -33.76
C PRO A 350 -16.38 -22.76 -34.07
N LEU A 351 -15.23 -22.47 -33.44
CA LEU A 351 -14.50 -21.24 -33.68
C LEU A 351 -13.39 -21.51 -34.70
N LEU A 352 -13.28 -20.72 -35.77
CA LEU A 352 -12.28 -20.87 -36.83
C LEU A 352 -12.24 -22.29 -37.44
N ALA A 353 -13.38 -22.91 -37.66
CA ALA A 353 -13.49 -24.32 -38.10
C ALA A 353 -12.77 -24.62 -39.43
N ASP A 354 -12.58 -23.63 -40.27
CA ASP A 354 -11.92 -23.70 -41.59
C ASP A 354 -10.38 -23.48 -41.50
N ARG A 355 -9.80 -23.33 -40.30
CA ARG A 355 -8.39 -23.03 -40.12
C ARG A 355 -7.64 -24.15 -39.38
N ASP A 356 -6.43 -24.45 -39.87
CA ASP A 356 -5.50 -25.34 -39.14
C ASP A 356 -4.84 -24.59 -37.98
N TRP A 357 -5.39 -24.78 -36.78
CA TRP A 357 -4.92 -24.09 -35.58
C TRP A 357 -3.43 -24.33 -35.26
N PRO A 358 -2.93 -25.58 -35.24
CA PRO A 358 -1.52 -25.84 -35.02
C PRO A 358 -0.57 -25.21 -36.04
N ALA A 359 -1.00 -25.14 -37.33
CA ALA A 359 -0.23 -24.47 -38.36
C ALA A 359 -0.22 -22.96 -38.19
N LEU A 360 -1.35 -22.39 -37.74
CA LEU A 360 -1.49 -20.96 -37.50
C LEU A 360 -0.60 -20.50 -36.33
N MET A 361 -0.48 -21.29 -35.26
CA MET A 361 0.37 -20.96 -34.10
C MET A 361 1.86 -20.91 -34.43
N LYS A 362 2.30 -21.55 -35.48
CA LYS A 362 3.71 -21.55 -35.92
C LYS A 362 4.09 -20.34 -36.78
N ARG A 363 3.13 -19.45 -37.09
CA ARG A 363 3.35 -18.29 -38.01
C ARG A 363 3.91 -17.05 -37.32
N CYS A 364 4.32 -17.19 -36.11
CA CYS A 364 5.04 -16.18 -35.38
C CYS A 364 6.52 -16.64 -35.27
#